data_e602fcfa20ef3248d8f4eccdf99206ab
#
_entry.id   e602fcfa20ef3248d8f4eccdf99206ab
#
_cell.length_a   1.000
_cell.length_b   1.000
_cell.length_c   1.000
_cell.angle_alpha   90.00
_cell.angle_beta   90.00
_cell.angle_gamma   90.00
#
_symmetry.space_group_name_H-M   'P 1'
#
loop_
_entity.id
_entity.type
_entity.pdbx_description
1 polymer ?
#
loop_
_entity_poly.entity_id
_entity_poly.type
_entity_poly.pdbx_seq_one_letter_code
_entity_poly.pdbx_strand_id
1 'polypeptide(L)'
;MTDLSAQRVAGKCAFVTGAAGGLGAATARMLARHGAKVFITDIDEAAVSAVAADINRELGAHVAWSAVQDVRDEATWQRLLDEAAKAMGGLSVLVNNAGIGSLGSVEQIELKEWRRVMAINVESILLGCKYALPYLRQQQPASIINISSLAAFKVDPDYTAYNTSKAAVAMLTKSVAVDCARQKIDVRCNSIHPAFIRTGIVAPFFASLGEEEATRKLTRGIPMRRLGEPDDVAYAVLYLASDESRYVTAAELVIDGGACAV
;
A
#
# COMPACT_ATOMS: atom_id res chain seq x y z
N MET A 1 17.69 -8.36 17.06
CA MET A 1 16.34 -8.90 17.38
C MET A 1 15.47 -7.71 17.72
N THR A 2 14.58 -7.28 16.80
CA THR A 2 13.60 -6.25 17.11
C THR A 2 12.64 -6.80 18.13
N ASP A 3 12.45 -6.07 19.22
CA ASP A 3 11.47 -6.42 20.25
C ASP A 3 10.07 -6.42 19.63
N LEU A 4 9.53 -7.59 19.32
CA LEU A 4 8.18 -7.80 18.79
C LEU A 4 7.09 -7.58 19.86
N SER A 5 7.47 -7.21 21.09
CA SER A 5 6.54 -7.00 22.23
C SER A 5 5.82 -5.64 22.17
N ALA A 6 6.26 -4.69 21.38
CA ALA A 6 5.60 -3.41 21.27
C ALA A 6 4.35 -3.52 20.39
N GLN A 7 3.19 -3.63 21.01
CA GLN A 7 1.86 -3.71 20.37
C GLN A 7 1.43 -2.33 19.83
N ARG A 8 2.17 -1.79 18.85
CA ARG A 8 2.05 -0.41 18.35
C ARG A 8 0.69 -0.10 17.68
N VAL A 9 0.00 -1.13 17.21
CA VAL A 9 -1.32 -1.05 16.58
C VAL A 9 -2.32 -2.01 17.22
N ALA A 10 -2.15 -2.29 18.52
CA ALA A 10 -3.07 -3.15 19.28
C ALA A 10 -4.51 -2.65 19.17
N GLY A 11 -5.43 -3.55 18.85
CA GLY A 11 -6.85 -3.25 18.71
C GLY A 11 -7.23 -2.54 17.41
N LYS A 12 -6.29 -2.16 16.53
CA LYS A 12 -6.60 -1.64 15.20
C LYS A 12 -7.08 -2.77 14.29
N CYS A 13 -7.98 -2.41 13.36
CA CYS A 13 -8.53 -3.30 12.34
C CYS A 13 -8.14 -2.74 10.97
N ALA A 14 -7.29 -3.47 10.23
CA ALA A 14 -6.70 -2.99 8.98
C ALA A 14 -7.22 -3.76 7.77
N PHE A 15 -7.64 -3.02 6.73
CA PHE A 15 -7.93 -3.56 5.40
C PHE A 15 -6.77 -3.26 4.46
N VAL A 16 -6.21 -4.28 3.81
CA VAL A 16 -5.01 -4.14 2.94
C VAL A 16 -5.28 -4.75 1.58
N THR A 17 -5.16 -3.97 0.50
CA THR A 17 -5.33 -4.44 -0.87
C THR A 17 -4.02 -4.85 -1.52
N GLY A 18 -4.06 -5.78 -2.50
CA GLY A 18 -2.87 -6.24 -3.21
C GLY A 18 -1.91 -7.01 -2.28
N ALA A 19 -2.46 -7.88 -1.43
CA ALA A 19 -1.73 -8.50 -0.34
C ALA A 19 -1.35 -9.98 -0.58
N ALA A 20 -1.46 -10.48 -1.82
CA ALA A 20 -0.98 -11.81 -2.17
C ALA A 20 0.56 -11.95 -2.12
N GLY A 21 1.29 -10.84 -2.05
CA GLY A 21 2.74 -10.84 -1.98
C GLY A 21 3.35 -9.45 -1.79
N GLY A 22 4.66 -9.35 -1.92
CA GLY A 22 5.40 -8.09 -1.92
C GLY A 22 5.11 -7.19 -0.72
N LEU A 23 4.85 -5.90 -1.00
CA LEU A 23 4.60 -4.89 0.03
C LEU A 23 3.32 -5.15 0.82
N GLY A 24 2.25 -5.60 0.15
CA GLY A 24 0.96 -5.85 0.81
C GLY A 24 1.03 -6.99 1.83
N ALA A 25 1.65 -8.11 1.47
CA ALA A 25 1.85 -9.24 2.38
C ALA A 25 2.77 -8.88 3.56
N ALA A 26 3.88 -8.16 3.30
CA ALA A 26 4.78 -7.69 4.36
C ALA A 26 4.07 -6.71 5.30
N THR A 27 3.28 -5.78 4.76
CA THR A 27 2.45 -4.84 5.51
C THR A 27 1.45 -5.57 6.42
N ALA A 28 0.68 -6.51 5.86
CA ALA A 28 -0.30 -7.27 6.63
C ALA A 28 0.34 -8.04 7.78
N ARG A 29 1.45 -8.72 7.50
CA ARG A 29 2.22 -9.47 8.50
C ARG A 29 2.77 -8.54 9.58
N MET A 30 3.34 -7.40 9.21
CA MET A 30 3.86 -6.39 10.15
C MET A 30 2.76 -5.85 11.07
N LEU A 31 1.62 -5.45 10.51
CA LEU A 31 0.49 -4.96 11.32
C LEU A 31 -0.05 -6.02 12.28
N ALA A 32 -0.19 -7.27 11.82
CA ALA A 32 -0.67 -8.37 12.65
C ALA A 32 0.31 -8.70 13.79
N ARG A 33 1.62 -8.75 13.53
CA ARG A 33 2.67 -8.92 14.56
C ARG A 33 2.64 -7.85 15.64
N HIS A 34 2.18 -6.63 15.29
CA HIS A 34 2.04 -5.51 16.21
C HIS A 34 0.62 -5.34 16.79
N GLY A 35 -0.22 -6.38 16.73
CA GLY A 35 -1.48 -6.49 17.44
C GLY A 35 -2.72 -6.03 16.69
N ALA A 36 -2.63 -5.73 15.40
CA ALA A 36 -3.80 -5.47 14.58
C ALA A 36 -4.48 -6.76 14.11
N LYS A 37 -5.79 -6.69 13.91
CA LYS A 37 -6.51 -7.62 13.03
C LYS A 37 -6.37 -7.13 11.58
N VAL A 38 -6.21 -8.05 10.63
CA VAL A 38 -6.02 -7.69 9.22
C VAL A 38 -7.00 -8.44 8.31
N PHE A 39 -7.67 -7.71 7.44
CA PHE A 39 -8.44 -8.26 6.33
C PHE A 39 -7.70 -7.92 5.04
N ILE A 40 -7.25 -8.94 4.31
CA ILE A 40 -6.36 -8.77 3.16
C ILE A 40 -7.04 -9.22 1.87
N THR A 41 -6.82 -8.48 0.79
CA THR A 41 -7.45 -8.77 -0.48
C THR A 41 -6.44 -8.78 -1.62
N ASP A 42 -6.71 -9.59 -2.63
CA ASP A 42 -5.99 -9.63 -3.89
C ASP A 42 -6.87 -10.24 -4.99
N ILE A 43 -6.44 -10.12 -6.24
CA ILE A 43 -7.06 -10.81 -7.36
C ILE A 43 -6.68 -12.32 -7.40
N ASP A 44 -5.52 -12.67 -6.81
CA ASP A 44 -5.05 -14.05 -6.67
C ASP A 44 -5.57 -14.66 -5.36
N GLU A 45 -6.64 -15.41 -5.46
CA GLU A 45 -7.33 -16.07 -4.34
C GLU A 45 -6.41 -17.03 -3.57
N ALA A 46 -5.69 -17.86 -4.29
CA ALA A 46 -4.85 -18.88 -3.66
C ALA A 46 -3.69 -18.25 -2.88
N ALA A 47 -3.03 -17.26 -3.47
CA ALA A 47 -1.91 -16.60 -2.85
C ALA A 47 -2.34 -15.72 -1.64
N VAL A 48 -3.44 -14.97 -1.73
CA VAL A 48 -3.89 -14.15 -0.60
C VAL A 48 -4.40 -15.00 0.56
N SER A 49 -5.06 -16.12 0.28
CA SER A 49 -5.50 -17.06 1.30
C SER A 49 -4.32 -17.72 2.01
N ALA A 50 -3.26 -18.07 1.27
CA ALA A 50 -2.03 -18.60 1.86
C ALA A 50 -1.36 -17.59 2.79
N VAL A 51 -1.30 -16.31 2.41
CA VAL A 51 -0.75 -15.24 3.27
C VAL A 51 -1.54 -15.11 4.58
N ALA A 52 -2.88 -15.13 4.53
CA ALA A 52 -3.71 -15.06 5.75
C ALA A 52 -3.50 -16.29 6.65
N ALA A 53 -3.45 -17.49 6.06
CA ALA A 53 -3.19 -18.73 6.78
C ALA A 53 -1.82 -18.71 7.46
N ASP A 54 -0.79 -18.22 6.77
CA ASP A 54 0.57 -18.09 7.30
C ASP A 54 0.63 -17.12 8.49
N ILE A 55 -0.04 -15.96 8.40
CA ILE A 55 -0.12 -14.99 9.51
C ILE A 55 -0.78 -15.65 10.72
N ASN A 56 -1.93 -16.30 10.53
CA ASN A 56 -2.65 -16.97 11.61
C ASN A 56 -1.83 -18.08 12.26
N ARG A 57 -1.12 -18.89 11.46
CA ARG A 57 -0.22 -19.96 11.95
C ARG A 57 0.95 -19.38 12.74
N GLU A 58 1.59 -18.32 12.24
CA GLU A 58 2.73 -17.68 12.88
C GLU A 58 2.38 -17.11 14.27
N LEU A 59 1.18 -16.50 14.36
CA LEU A 59 0.75 -15.84 15.61
C LEU A 59 -0.04 -16.77 16.54
N GLY A 60 -0.39 -17.97 16.11
CA GLY A 60 -1.19 -18.91 16.89
C GLY A 60 -2.60 -18.40 17.20
N ALA A 61 -3.13 -17.49 16.41
CA ALA A 61 -4.41 -16.82 16.62
C ALA A 61 -5.10 -16.49 15.28
N HIS A 62 -6.43 -16.45 15.27
CA HIS A 62 -7.19 -16.04 14.08
C HIS A 62 -7.33 -14.51 14.03
N VAL A 63 -6.35 -13.86 13.43
CA VAL A 63 -6.23 -12.39 13.32
C VAL A 63 -6.19 -11.90 11.89
N ALA A 64 -6.11 -12.80 10.89
CA ALA A 64 -6.05 -12.49 9.48
C ALA A 64 -7.17 -13.21 8.71
N TRP A 65 -7.88 -12.46 7.88
CA TRP A 65 -8.90 -12.92 6.93
C TRP A 65 -8.50 -12.51 5.52
N SER A 66 -8.98 -13.23 4.52
CA SER A 66 -8.70 -12.94 3.11
C SER A 66 -9.93 -13.03 2.24
N ALA A 67 -9.95 -12.27 1.15
CA ALA A 67 -10.97 -12.35 0.11
C ALA A 67 -10.39 -12.01 -1.27
N VAL A 68 -11.05 -12.52 -2.32
CA VAL A 68 -10.76 -12.11 -3.71
C VAL A 68 -11.33 -10.74 -3.97
N GLN A 69 -10.51 -9.85 -4.55
CA GLN A 69 -10.92 -8.52 -4.96
C GLN A 69 -10.23 -8.08 -6.24
N ASP A 70 -11.00 -7.76 -7.26
CA ASP A 70 -10.56 -6.82 -8.29
C ASP A 70 -10.85 -5.40 -7.78
N VAL A 71 -9.81 -4.64 -7.48
CA VAL A 71 -9.94 -3.28 -6.92
C VAL A 71 -10.62 -2.29 -7.87
N ARG A 72 -10.81 -2.64 -9.15
CA ARG A 72 -11.53 -1.85 -10.15
C ARG A 72 -13.05 -2.00 -10.04
N ASP A 73 -13.52 -3.07 -9.41
CA ASP A 73 -14.94 -3.36 -9.27
C ASP A 73 -15.52 -2.63 -8.07
N GLU A 74 -16.23 -1.55 -8.34
CA GLU A 74 -16.87 -0.71 -7.32
C GLU A 74 -17.84 -1.50 -6.43
N ALA A 75 -18.59 -2.45 -6.98
CA ALA A 75 -19.59 -3.21 -6.22
C ALA A 75 -18.95 -4.12 -5.15
N THR A 76 -17.72 -4.60 -5.39
CA THR A 76 -17.03 -5.46 -4.42
C THR A 76 -16.50 -4.68 -3.22
N TRP A 77 -16.18 -3.40 -3.35
CA TRP A 77 -15.65 -2.59 -2.26
C TRP A 77 -16.58 -2.53 -1.06
N GLN A 78 -17.85 -2.17 -1.27
CA GLN A 78 -18.81 -2.07 -0.18
C GLN A 78 -19.03 -3.41 0.51
N ARG A 79 -19.23 -4.48 -0.27
CA ARG A 79 -19.43 -5.84 0.26
C ARG A 79 -18.24 -6.30 1.10
N LEU A 80 -17.01 -6.13 0.59
CA LEU A 80 -15.81 -6.60 1.29
C LEU A 80 -15.49 -5.76 2.54
N LEU A 81 -15.77 -4.46 2.52
CA LEU A 81 -15.60 -3.62 3.71
C LEU A 81 -16.63 -3.96 4.79
N ASP A 82 -17.89 -4.28 4.42
CA ASP A 82 -18.89 -4.81 5.35
C ASP A 82 -18.44 -6.13 5.99
N GLU A 83 -17.93 -7.05 5.16
CA GLU A 83 -17.41 -8.35 5.61
C GLU A 83 -16.22 -8.17 6.56
N ALA A 84 -15.26 -7.32 6.18
CA ALA A 84 -14.08 -7.01 6.96
C ALA A 84 -14.45 -6.39 8.32
N ALA A 85 -15.34 -5.39 8.32
CA ALA A 85 -15.77 -4.73 9.55
C ALA A 85 -16.49 -5.70 10.49
N LYS A 86 -17.31 -6.62 9.97
CA LYS A 86 -17.96 -7.67 10.77
C LYS A 86 -16.94 -8.66 11.34
N ALA A 87 -16.01 -9.15 10.50
CA ALA A 87 -15.02 -10.15 10.91
C ALA A 87 -14.06 -9.61 11.97
N MET A 88 -13.61 -8.37 11.84
CA MET A 88 -12.63 -7.75 12.73
C MET A 88 -13.26 -7.02 13.93
N GLY A 89 -14.54 -6.67 13.86
CA GLY A 89 -15.24 -5.85 14.86
C GLY A 89 -15.10 -4.35 14.61
N GLY A 90 -14.76 -3.93 13.40
CA GLY A 90 -14.61 -2.54 12.97
C GLY A 90 -13.56 -2.37 11.89
N LEU A 91 -13.30 -1.12 11.49
CA LEU A 91 -12.25 -0.74 10.53
C LEU A 91 -11.62 0.59 10.95
N SER A 92 -10.34 0.60 11.25
CA SER A 92 -9.60 1.79 11.69
C SER A 92 -8.37 2.11 10.83
N VAL A 93 -7.95 1.18 9.96
CA VAL A 93 -6.83 1.39 9.03
C VAL A 93 -7.20 0.89 7.64
N LEU A 94 -7.00 1.73 6.63
CA LEU A 94 -7.07 1.34 5.21
C LEU A 94 -5.68 1.47 4.58
N VAL A 95 -5.18 0.41 3.96
CA VAL A 95 -3.95 0.43 3.17
C VAL A 95 -4.29 0.13 1.72
N ASN A 96 -4.32 1.15 0.88
CA ASN A 96 -4.46 1.04 -0.57
C ASN A 96 -3.09 0.73 -1.16
N ASN A 97 -2.77 -0.56 -1.27
CA ASN A 97 -1.48 -1.03 -1.77
C ASN A 97 -1.55 -1.62 -3.18
N ALA A 98 -2.69 -2.14 -3.61
CA ALA A 98 -2.85 -2.69 -4.95
C ALA A 98 -2.39 -1.71 -6.03
N GLY A 99 -1.58 -2.20 -6.96
CA GLY A 99 -1.05 -1.38 -8.05
C GLY A 99 -0.21 -2.18 -9.03
N ILE A 100 -0.03 -1.63 -10.21
CA ILE A 100 0.75 -2.23 -11.29
C ILE A 100 1.75 -1.24 -11.87
N GLY A 101 2.89 -1.76 -12.34
CA GLY A 101 3.79 -1.06 -13.24
C GLY A 101 3.30 -1.11 -14.69
N SER A 102 3.78 -0.19 -15.52
CA SER A 102 3.52 -0.20 -16.95
C SER A 102 4.65 0.52 -17.68
N LEU A 103 5.13 -0.06 -18.76
CA LEU A 103 6.14 0.52 -19.65
C LEU A 103 5.45 1.17 -20.85
N GLY A 104 6.04 2.24 -21.35
CA GLY A 104 5.66 2.95 -22.55
C GLY A 104 5.88 4.46 -22.42
N SER A 105 6.66 5.02 -23.36
CA SER A 105 6.79 6.48 -23.53
C SER A 105 5.45 7.10 -23.99
N VAL A 106 5.38 8.42 -24.02
CA VAL A 106 4.16 9.13 -24.46
C VAL A 106 3.71 8.77 -25.88
N GLU A 107 4.64 8.42 -26.77
CA GLU A 107 4.34 7.99 -28.13
C GLU A 107 3.94 6.51 -28.23
N GLN A 108 4.41 5.67 -27.31
CA GLN A 108 4.28 4.22 -27.37
C GLN A 108 3.11 3.69 -26.53
N ILE A 109 2.71 4.42 -25.47
CA ILE A 109 1.68 3.94 -24.56
C ILE A 109 0.32 3.83 -25.26
N GLU A 110 -0.24 2.64 -25.29
CA GLU A 110 -1.60 2.46 -25.81
C GLU A 110 -2.63 3.03 -24.82
N LEU A 111 -3.67 3.68 -25.34
CA LEU A 111 -4.73 4.27 -24.52
C LEU A 111 -5.45 3.21 -23.64
N LYS A 112 -5.53 1.96 -24.11
CA LYS A 112 -6.07 0.85 -23.33
C LYS A 112 -5.21 0.56 -22.09
N GLU A 113 -3.89 0.57 -22.25
CA GLU A 113 -2.95 0.35 -21.15
C GLU A 113 -2.95 1.54 -20.17
N TRP A 114 -2.94 2.76 -20.68
CA TRP A 114 -3.12 3.96 -19.87
C TRP A 114 -4.37 3.85 -18.97
N ARG A 115 -5.52 3.53 -19.56
CA ARG A 115 -6.78 3.39 -18.82
C ARG A 115 -6.70 2.27 -17.77
N ARG A 116 -6.06 1.14 -18.11
CA ARG A 116 -5.87 0.04 -17.17
C ARG A 116 -5.05 0.46 -15.96
N VAL A 117 -3.95 1.20 -16.18
CA VAL A 117 -3.09 1.71 -15.11
C VAL A 117 -3.85 2.71 -14.23
N MET A 118 -4.58 3.65 -14.84
CA MET A 118 -5.36 4.64 -14.08
C MET A 118 -6.47 3.98 -13.26
N ALA A 119 -7.17 3.01 -13.81
CA ALA A 119 -8.22 2.29 -13.09
C ALA A 119 -7.67 1.51 -11.87
N ILE A 120 -6.51 0.85 -12.03
CA ILE A 120 -5.92 0.07 -10.92
C ILE A 120 -5.18 0.97 -9.93
N ASN A 121 -4.39 1.94 -10.38
CA ASN A 121 -3.50 2.70 -9.49
C ASN A 121 -4.16 3.93 -8.86
N VAL A 122 -5.22 4.48 -9.46
CA VAL A 122 -5.84 5.75 -9.02
C VAL A 122 -7.31 5.56 -8.63
N GLU A 123 -8.14 5.05 -9.57
CA GLU A 123 -9.58 4.90 -9.32
C GLU A 123 -9.85 3.94 -8.17
N SER A 124 -9.08 2.85 -8.06
CA SER A 124 -9.20 1.92 -6.94
C SER A 124 -8.97 2.58 -5.58
N ILE A 125 -7.99 3.51 -5.49
CA ILE A 125 -7.71 4.26 -4.26
C ILE A 125 -8.84 5.22 -3.93
N LEU A 126 -9.42 5.87 -4.95
CA LEU A 126 -10.62 6.69 -4.78
C LEU A 126 -11.78 5.84 -4.22
N LEU A 127 -12.03 4.67 -4.80
CA LEU A 127 -13.07 3.74 -4.34
C LEU A 127 -12.81 3.28 -2.91
N GLY A 128 -11.57 2.86 -2.62
CA GLY A 128 -11.15 2.47 -1.27
C GLY A 128 -11.41 3.57 -0.23
N CYS A 129 -10.97 4.80 -0.51
CA CYS A 129 -11.23 5.94 0.38
C CYS A 129 -12.73 6.22 0.52
N LYS A 130 -13.46 6.29 -0.60
CA LYS A 130 -14.91 6.57 -0.62
C LYS A 130 -15.70 5.60 0.25
N TYR A 131 -15.47 4.31 0.06
CA TYR A 131 -16.25 3.26 0.71
C TYR A 131 -15.77 2.91 2.13
N ALA A 132 -14.49 3.14 2.45
CA ALA A 132 -13.97 2.90 3.81
C ALA A 132 -14.30 4.05 4.79
N LEU A 133 -14.43 5.30 4.34
CA LEU A 133 -14.66 6.46 5.20
C LEU A 133 -15.83 6.30 6.18
N PRO A 134 -17.00 5.74 5.80
CA PRO A 134 -18.11 5.52 6.75
C PRO A 134 -17.73 4.62 7.94
N TYR A 135 -16.90 3.60 7.71
CA TYR A 135 -16.42 2.68 8.75
C TYR A 135 -15.33 3.31 9.60
N LEU A 136 -14.35 3.96 8.95
CA LEU A 136 -13.24 4.67 9.61
C LEU A 136 -13.78 5.76 10.56
N ARG A 137 -14.85 6.44 10.17
CA ARG A 137 -15.52 7.45 10.98
C ARG A 137 -16.11 6.87 12.28
N GLN A 138 -16.49 5.60 12.30
CA GLN A 138 -17.01 4.92 13.48
C GLN A 138 -15.90 4.40 14.42
N GLN A 139 -14.68 4.28 13.91
CA GLN A 139 -13.53 3.70 14.63
C GLN A 139 -12.35 4.68 14.74
N GLN A 140 -12.66 5.95 15.03
CA GLN A 140 -11.64 6.99 15.24
C GLN A 140 -10.85 6.76 16.54
N PRO A 141 -9.57 7.13 16.58
CA PRO A 141 -8.76 7.68 15.49
C PRO A 141 -8.41 6.64 14.42
N ALA A 142 -8.49 7.04 13.14
CA ALA A 142 -8.29 6.15 12.00
C ALA A 142 -7.24 6.68 11.01
N SER A 143 -6.74 5.79 10.15
CA SER A 143 -5.66 6.11 9.19
C SER A 143 -5.90 5.49 7.82
N ILE A 144 -5.75 6.30 6.77
CA ILE A 144 -5.66 5.87 5.38
C ILE A 144 -4.22 6.01 4.92
N ILE A 145 -3.67 4.96 4.30
CA ILE A 145 -2.31 4.91 3.82
C ILE A 145 -2.33 4.46 2.36
N ASN A 146 -1.89 5.33 1.46
CA ASN A 146 -1.88 5.07 0.03
C ASN A 146 -0.45 4.80 -0.45
N ILE A 147 -0.22 3.66 -1.10
CA ILE A 147 1.10 3.35 -1.64
C ILE A 147 1.26 3.99 -3.01
N SER A 148 2.04 5.06 -3.03
CA SER A 148 2.47 5.76 -4.23
C SER A 148 3.81 5.17 -4.74
N SER A 149 4.74 6.01 -5.16
CA SER A 149 6.08 5.64 -5.63
C SER A 149 6.99 6.86 -5.66
N LEU A 150 8.31 6.64 -5.65
CA LEU A 150 9.31 7.62 -6.08
C LEU A 150 8.99 8.21 -7.46
N ALA A 151 8.36 7.44 -8.35
CA ALA A 151 7.94 7.86 -9.67
C ALA A 151 6.93 9.03 -9.69
N ALA A 152 6.35 9.39 -8.53
CA ALA A 152 5.56 10.62 -8.39
C ALA A 152 6.43 11.90 -8.43
N PHE A 153 7.73 11.79 -8.18
CA PHE A 153 8.68 12.91 -8.07
C PHE A 153 9.83 12.82 -9.08
N LYS A 154 10.34 11.62 -9.32
CA LYS A 154 11.48 11.35 -10.20
C LYS A 154 11.00 10.58 -11.43
N VAL A 155 10.97 11.26 -12.57
CA VAL A 155 10.39 10.74 -13.80
C VAL A 155 11.39 9.86 -14.54
N ASP A 156 10.91 8.71 -15.02
CA ASP A 156 11.53 7.95 -16.10
C ASP A 156 10.59 8.03 -17.32
N PRO A 157 11.07 8.53 -18.50
CA PRO A 157 10.21 8.76 -19.66
C PRO A 157 9.53 7.50 -20.21
N ASP A 158 10.06 6.32 -19.90
CA ASP A 158 9.48 5.04 -20.34
C ASP A 158 8.33 4.55 -19.44
N TYR A 159 7.95 5.31 -18.40
CA TYR A 159 6.88 4.97 -17.46
C TYR A 159 5.75 5.99 -17.41
N THR A 160 5.34 6.55 -18.57
CA THR A 160 4.38 7.67 -18.66
C THR A 160 3.10 7.45 -17.84
N ALA A 161 2.40 6.34 -18.05
CA ALA A 161 1.16 6.04 -17.31
C ALA A 161 1.42 5.81 -15.81
N TYR A 162 2.48 5.09 -15.47
CA TYR A 162 2.83 4.81 -14.08
C TYR A 162 3.19 6.07 -13.30
N ASN A 163 4.10 6.90 -13.83
CA ASN A 163 4.50 8.18 -13.20
C ASN A 163 3.28 9.05 -12.93
N THR A 164 2.44 9.24 -13.96
CA THR A 164 1.22 10.05 -13.86
C THR A 164 0.27 9.49 -12.80
N SER A 165 0.07 8.17 -12.78
CA SER A 165 -0.81 7.54 -11.79
C SER A 165 -0.30 7.74 -10.35
N LYS A 166 1.02 7.64 -10.13
CA LYS A 166 1.61 7.78 -8.79
C LYS A 166 1.64 9.24 -8.31
N ALA A 167 1.79 10.19 -9.22
CA ALA A 167 1.60 11.62 -8.91
C ALA A 167 0.13 11.93 -8.57
N ALA A 168 -0.83 11.33 -9.29
CA ALA A 168 -2.25 11.46 -8.98
C ALA A 168 -2.60 10.91 -7.59
N VAL A 169 -2.01 9.79 -7.17
CA VAL A 169 -2.17 9.22 -5.82
C VAL A 169 -1.73 10.19 -4.74
N ALA A 170 -0.58 10.86 -4.93
CA ALA A 170 -0.08 11.86 -3.97
C ALA A 170 -1.09 13.02 -3.79
N MET A 171 -1.63 13.54 -4.89
CA MET A 171 -2.61 14.63 -4.82
C MET A 171 -3.97 14.17 -4.28
N LEU A 172 -4.46 12.99 -4.66
CA LEU A 172 -5.68 12.41 -4.11
C LEU A 172 -5.58 12.22 -2.59
N THR A 173 -4.44 11.76 -2.09
CA THR A 173 -4.16 11.63 -0.66
C THR A 173 -4.34 12.94 0.09
N LYS A 174 -3.79 14.03 -0.43
CA LYS A 174 -3.93 15.38 0.15
C LYS A 174 -5.39 15.85 0.13
N SER A 175 -6.10 15.58 -0.97
CA SER A 175 -7.51 15.93 -1.09
C SER A 175 -8.38 15.23 -0.03
N VAL A 176 -8.17 13.92 0.16
CA VAL A 176 -8.88 13.13 1.19
C VAL A 176 -8.52 13.62 2.60
N ALA A 177 -7.25 13.88 2.88
CA ALA A 177 -6.79 14.37 4.19
C ALA A 177 -7.44 15.70 4.56
N VAL A 178 -7.47 16.65 3.62
CA VAL A 178 -8.07 17.98 3.85
C VAL A 178 -9.58 17.88 3.98
N ASP A 179 -10.24 17.02 3.23
CA ASP A 179 -11.69 16.80 3.35
C ASP A 179 -12.05 16.23 4.73
N CYS A 180 -11.32 15.22 5.22
CA CYS A 180 -11.49 14.69 6.57
C CYS A 180 -11.35 15.78 7.64
N ALA A 181 -10.32 16.61 7.53
CA ALA A 181 -10.08 17.71 8.47
C ALA A 181 -11.22 18.76 8.45
N ARG A 182 -11.73 19.10 7.26
CA ARG A 182 -12.89 20.01 7.11
C ARG A 182 -14.16 19.44 7.75
N GLN A 183 -14.37 18.14 7.64
CA GLN A 183 -15.49 17.44 8.24
C GLN A 183 -15.31 17.21 9.75
N LYS A 184 -14.17 17.61 10.34
CA LYS A 184 -13.82 17.43 11.76
C LYS A 184 -13.87 15.96 12.18
N ILE A 185 -13.47 15.05 11.29
CA ILE A 185 -13.31 13.63 11.59
C ILE A 185 -11.83 13.32 11.80
N ASP A 186 -11.53 12.52 12.82
CA ASP A 186 -10.15 12.13 13.16
C ASP A 186 -9.72 10.92 12.30
N VAL A 187 -9.67 11.17 10.98
CA VAL A 187 -9.17 10.24 9.97
C VAL A 187 -8.02 10.92 9.24
N ARG A 188 -6.82 10.39 9.39
CA ARG A 188 -5.61 10.85 8.71
C ARG A 188 -5.47 10.15 7.36
N CYS A 189 -4.90 10.84 6.37
CA CYS A 189 -4.61 10.25 5.07
C CYS A 189 -3.22 10.66 4.62
N ASN A 190 -2.34 9.66 4.37
CA ASN A 190 -0.94 9.88 4.00
C ASN A 190 -0.54 8.97 2.85
N SER A 191 0.49 9.34 2.09
CA SER A 191 1.08 8.50 1.05
C SER A 191 2.51 8.09 1.39
N ILE A 192 2.87 6.87 0.98
CA ILE A 192 4.25 6.35 1.04
C ILE A 192 4.78 6.26 -0.38
N HIS A 193 6.03 6.69 -0.56
CA HIS A 193 6.70 6.78 -1.86
C HIS A 193 7.97 5.91 -1.87
N PRO A 194 7.83 4.57 -2.07
CA PRO A 194 8.99 3.70 -2.16
C PRO A 194 9.75 3.93 -3.46
N ALA A 195 11.08 3.74 -3.41
CA ALA A 195 11.89 3.51 -4.61
C ALA A 195 11.85 2.03 -5.03
N PHE A 196 12.97 1.50 -5.52
CA PHE A 196 13.06 0.09 -5.90
C PHE A 196 13.14 -0.81 -4.65
N ILE A 197 12.06 -1.55 -4.41
CA ILE A 197 11.92 -2.53 -3.33
C ILE A 197 11.96 -3.93 -3.93
N ARG A 198 12.61 -4.88 -3.27
CA ARG A 198 12.73 -6.28 -3.70
C ARG A 198 11.36 -7.00 -3.63
N THR A 199 10.59 -6.85 -4.68
CA THR A 199 9.23 -7.42 -4.83
C THR A 199 9.04 -7.98 -6.24
N GLY A 200 7.86 -8.58 -6.51
CA GLY A 200 7.51 -9.05 -7.84
C GLY A 200 7.59 -8.00 -8.96
N ILE A 201 7.47 -6.72 -8.64
CA ILE A 201 7.57 -5.62 -9.62
C ILE A 201 8.98 -5.54 -10.24
N VAL A 202 10.03 -5.82 -9.46
CA VAL A 202 11.41 -5.81 -9.96
C VAL A 202 11.90 -7.18 -10.46
N ALA A 203 11.14 -8.24 -10.26
CA ALA A 203 11.50 -9.60 -10.67
C ALA A 203 11.84 -9.74 -12.18
N PRO A 204 11.15 -9.08 -13.12
CA PRO A 204 11.50 -9.13 -14.54
C PRO A 204 12.92 -8.61 -14.84
N PHE A 205 13.42 -7.65 -14.08
CA PHE A 205 14.79 -7.15 -14.23
C PHE A 205 15.83 -8.22 -13.83
N PHE A 206 15.55 -8.96 -12.73
CA PHE A 206 16.40 -10.06 -12.31
C PHE A 206 16.39 -11.21 -13.31
N ALA A 207 15.21 -11.54 -13.85
CA ALA A 207 15.08 -12.60 -14.85
C ALA A 207 15.83 -12.27 -16.15
N SER A 208 15.87 -11.00 -16.57
CA SER A 208 16.49 -10.58 -17.82
C SER A 208 17.98 -10.30 -17.73
N LEU A 209 18.48 -9.83 -16.60
CA LEU A 209 19.87 -9.31 -16.44
C LEU A 209 20.71 -10.15 -15.45
N GLY A 210 20.08 -11.04 -14.67
CA GLY A 210 20.69 -11.64 -13.50
C GLY A 210 20.72 -10.74 -12.30
N GLU A 211 20.91 -11.29 -11.11
CA GLU A 211 20.72 -10.57 -9.84
C GLU A 211 21.71 -9.42 -9.66
N GLU A 212 23.00 -9.66 -9.93
CA GLU A 212 24.06 -8.68 -9.73
C GLU A 212 23.89 -7.45 -10.64
N GLU A 213 23.69 -7.68 -11.95
CA GLU A 213 23.57 -6.61 -12.93
C GLU A 213 22.25 -5.83 -12.75
N ALA A 214 21.14 -6.52 -12.48
CA ALA A 214 19.86 -5.87 -12.17
C ALA A 214 19.98 -5.00 -10.92
N THR A 215 20.57 -5.51 -9.84
CA THR A 215 20.79 -4.74 -8.61
C THR A 215 21.65 -3.51 -8.90
N ARG A 216 22.77 -3.66 -9.61
CA ARG A 216 23.65 -2.55 -9.98
C ARG A 216 22.91 -1.46 -10.77
N LYS A 217 22.09 -1.84 -11.75
CA LYS A 217 21.31 -0.90 -12.56
C LYS A 217 20.25 -0.18 -11.73
N LEU A 218 19.44 -0.91 -10.97
CA LEU A 218 18.34 -0.36 -10.17
C LEU A 218 18.84 0.56 -9.04
N THR A 219 20.03 0.27 -8.49
CA THR A 219 20.58 1.06 -7.37
C THR A 219 21.54 2.17 -7.78
N ARG A 220 21.82 2.35 -9.09
CA ARG A 220 22.78 3.34 -9.58
C ARG A 220 22.48 4.76 -9.09
N GLY A 221 21.18 5.14 -9.03
CA GLY A 221 20.73 6.45 -8.54
C GLY A 221 20.29 6.46 -7.08
N ILE A 222 20.59 5.41 -6.29
CA ILE A 222 20.24 5.31 -4.88
C ILE A 222 21.53 5.50 -4.04
N PRO A 223 21.64 6.57 -3.23
CA PRO A 223 22.83 6.80 -2.39
C PRO A 223 23.20 5.63 -1.46
N MET A 224 22.22 4.94 -0.87
CA MET A 224 22.45 3.78 -0.02
C MET A 224 22.91 2.52 -0.77
N ARG A 225 22.97 2.54 -2.11
CA ARG A 225 23.52 1.48 -2.98
C ARG A 225 22.94 0.08 -2.76
N ARG A 226 21.72 0.01 -2.26
CA ARG A 226 20.97 -1.24 -2.11
C ARG A 226 19.51 -1.05 -2.53
N LEU A 227 18.84 -2.13 -2.85
CA LEU A 227 17.39 -2.15 -2.92
C LEU A 227 16.81 -2.03 -1.50
N GLY A 228 15.63 -1.46 -1.39
CA GLY A 228 14.82 -1.60 -0.18
C GLY A 228 14.27 -3.01 -0.08
N GLU A 229 13.98 -3.44 1.14
CA GLU A 229 13.25 -4.66 1.43
C GLU A 229 11.77 -4.33 1.74
N PRO A 230 10.83 -5.26 1.55
CA PRO A 230 9.42 -5.01 1.85
C PRO A 230 9.18 -4.48 3.27
N ASP A 231 9.98 -4.92 4.24
CA ASP A 231 9.88 -4.47 5.62
C ASP A 231 10.29 -3.00 5.79
N ASP A 232 11.18 -2.43 4.96
CA ASP A 232 11.52 -1.00 4.99
C ASP A 232 10.25 -0.14 4.77
N VAL A 233 9.31 -0.62 3.92
CA VAL A 233 8.03 0.04 3.67
C VAL A 233 6.99 -0.33 4.72
N ALA A 234 6.94 -1.59 5.15
CA ALA A 234 5.99 -2.05 6.16
C ALA A 234 6.15 -1.33 7.51
N TYR A 235 7.37 -0.97 7.92
CA TYR A 235 7.61 -0.13 9.09
C TYR A 235 7.04 1.29 8.95
N ALA A 236 7.09 1.86 7.74
CA ALA A 236 6.47 3.17 7.47
C ALA A 236 4.94 3.07 7.55
N VAL A 237 4.34 1.99 7.03
CA VAL A 237 2.91 1.72 7.19
C VAL A 237 2.55 1.55 8.65
N LEU A 238 3.33 0.78 9.42
CA LEU A 238 3.12 0.58 10.87
C LEU A 238 3.13 1.92 11.61
N TYR A 239 4.09 2.81 11.34
CA TYR A 239 4.13 4.16 11.92
C TYR A 239 2.88 4.96 11.58
N LEU A 240 2.48 5.01 10.31
CA LEU A 240 1.30 5.77 9.88
C LEU A 240 -0.03 5.17 10.36
N ALA A 241 -0.09 3.86 10.61
CA ALA A 241 -1.24 3.18 11.18
C ALA A 241 -1.38 3.39 12.69
N SER A 242 -0.27 3.65 13.38
CA SER A 242 -0.21 3.82 14.83
C SER A 242 -0.61 5.24 15.29
N ASP A 243 -0.84 5.39 16.58
CA ASP A 243 -1.12 6.70 17.19
C ASP A 243 0.15 7.57 17.35
N GLU A 244 1.33 7.03 17.07
CA GLU A 244 2.59 7.79 17.02
C GLU A 244 2.56 8.88 15.92
N SER A 245 1.79 8.66 14.86
CA SER A 245 1.61 9.59 13.74
C SER A 245 0.36 10.47 13.83
N ARG A 246 -0.21 10.64 15.04
CA ARG A 246 -1.48 11.39 15.27
C ARG A 246 -1.51 12.82 14.75
N TYR A 247 -0.35 13.43 14.51
CA TYR A 247 -0.24 14.79 13.96
C TYR A 247 0.30 14.79 12.52
N VAL A 248 0.24 13.63 11.82
CA VAL A 248 0.74 13.45 10.45
C VAL A 248 -0.44 13.16 9.53
N THR A 249 -0.84 14.12 8.71
CA THR A 249 -1.85 13.97 7.65
C THR A 249 -1.45 14.78 6.42
N ALA A 250 -1.87 14.37 5.23
CA ALA A 250 -1.50 14.93 3.92
C ALA A 250 0.02 14.86 3.63
N ALA A 251 0.76 14.02 4.38
CA ALA A 251 2.20 13.88 4.21
C ALA A 251 2.55 12.87 3.11
N GLU A 252 3.71 13.09 2.51
CA GLU A 252 4.37 12.24 1.53
C GLU A 252 5.62 11.64 2.18
N LEU A 253 5.54 10.39 2.62
CA LEU A 253 6.67 9.72 3.28
C LEU A 253 7.50 8.96 2.25
N VAL A 254 8.70 9.46 1.98
CA VAL A 254 9.62 8.88 0.98
C VAL A 254 10.49 7.81 1.61
N ILE A 255 10.53 6.61 1.00
CA ILE A 255 11.34 5.45 1.42
C ILE A 255 12.18 5.00 0.23
N ASP A 256 13.30 5.70 -0.01
CA ASP A 256 14.01 5.64 -1.29
C ASP A 256 15.53 5.50 -1.20
N GLY A 257 16.08 5.34 0.00
CA GLY A 257 17.53 5.27 0.20
C GLY A 257 18.28 6.54 -0.24
N GLY A 258 17.57 7.69 -0.28
CA GLY A 258 18.12 8.99 -0.65
C GLY A 258 18.02 9.33 -2.15
N ALA A 259 17.32 8.54 -2.96
CA ALA A 259 17.26 8.71 -4.41
C ALA A 259 16.62 10.04 -4.87
N CYS A 260 15.71 10.63 -4.08
CA CYS A 260 15.12 11.94 -4.35
C CYS A 260 16.06 13.12 -4.05
N ALA A 261 17.10 12.92 -3.26
CA ALA A 261 18.00 13.99 -2.81
C ALA A 261 19.16 14.27 -3.78
N VAL A 262 19.29 13.46 -4.87
CA VAL A 262 20.41 13.52 -5.83
C VAL A 262 19.94 13.50 -7.28
#